data_cfa625e67bb7fd7d4bdaf040de8f1fbf
#
_entry.id   cfa625e67bb7fd7d4bdaf040de8f1fbf
#
_cell.length_a   1.000
_cell.length_b   1.000
_cell.length_c   1.000
_cell.angle_alpha   90.00
_cell.angle_beta   90.00
_cell.angle_gamma   90.00
#
_symmetry.space_group_name_H-M   'P 1'
#
loop_
_entity.id
_entity.type
_entity.pdbx_description
1 polymer ?
#
loop_
_entity_poly.entity_id
_entity_poly.type
_entity_poly.pdbx_seq_one_letter_code
_entity_poly.pdbx_strand_id
1 'polypeptide(L)'
;MSTYRRRTRIRAPLDAVWEFHATTDGLEALTPGWMGFDVESVRGPDGESDPEELLEGSEIEMRSKPFGVFPDSRWLSRITDRREDAGYCMFRDDMLGGPFALWIHTHEFYGDGDETVLVDSVEYELPAPLGGRVDPAAVVGFEPMFRYRHRRTKELLEGDH
;
A
#
# COMPACT_ATOMS: atom_id res chain seq x y z
N MET A 1 -7.59 1.95 18.52
CA MET A 1 -7.45 1.86 17.06
C MET A 1 -7.42 3.25 16.47
N SER A 2 -6.48 3.51 15.59
CA SER A 2 -6.33 4.80 14.94
C SER A 2 -6.44 4.63 13.44
N THR A 3 -6.76 5.71 12.72
CA THR A 3 -6.92 5.68 11.27
C THR A 3 -6.11 6.81 10.63
N TYR A 4 -5.34 6.45 9.62
CA TYR A 4 -4.67 7.41 8.74
C TYR A 4 -5.35 7.35 7.38
N ARG A 5 -5.53 8.48 6.73
CA ARG A 5 -6.17 8.54 5.41
C ARG A 5 -5.51 9.59 4.54
N ARG A 6 -5.29 9.25 3.28
CA ARG A 6 -4.78 10.19 2.27
C ARG A 6 -5.55 10.02 0.97
N ARG A 7 -5.95 11.14 0.39
CA ARG A 7 -6.70 11.20 -0.86
C ARG A 7 -5.94 12.03 -1.87
N THR A 8 -5.91 11.56 -3.13
CA THR A 8 -5.24 12.27 -4.22
C THR A 8 -6.01 12.04 -5.52
N ARG A 9 -6.14 13.09 -6.31
CA ARG A 9 -6.70 12.99 -7.66
C ARG A 9 -5.57 12.75 -8.65
N ILE A 10 -5.74 11.71 -9.48
CA ILE A 10 -4.77 11.29 -10.50
C ILE A 10 -5.38 11.60 -11.88
N ARG A 11 -4.66 12.28 -12.74
CA ARG A 11 -5.10 12.58 -14.09
C ARG A 11 -4.81 11.42 -15.04
N ALA A 12 -5.43 10.29 -14.76
CA ALA A 12 -5.38 9.09 -15.55
C ALA A 12 -6.68 8.32 -15.32
N PRO A 13 -7.18 7.57 -16.31
CA PRO A 13 -8.44 6.85 -16.18
C PRO A 13 -8.32 5.69 -15.18
N LEU A 14 -9.47 5.30 -14.62
CA LEU A 14 -9.54 4.28 -13.57
C LEU A 14 -8.85 2.98 -13.96
N ASP A 15 -9.06 2.48 -15.16
CA ASP A 15 -8.46 1.22 -15.61
C ASP A 15 -6.93 1.27 -15.59
N ALA A 16 -6.34 2.39 -16.01
CA ALA A 16 -4.88 2.56 -15.99
C ALA A 16 -4.33 2.61 -14.57
N VAL A 17 -4.99 3.34 -13.68
CA VAL A 17 -4.55 3.47 -12.27
C VAL A 17 -4.73 2.14 -11.54
N TRP A 18 -5.85 1.46 -11.75
CA TRP A 18 -6.12 0.16 -11.16
C TRP A 18 -5.13 -0.89 -11.62
N GLU A 19 -4.94 -1.03 -12.93
CA GLU A 19 -4.03 -2.01 -13.51
C GLU A 19 -2.61 -1.84 -12.97
N PHE A 20 -2.15 -0.59 -12.85
CA PHE A 20 -0.84 -0.30 -12.28
C PHE A 20 -0.71 -0.78 -10.83
N HIS A 21 -1.70 -0.49 -9.98
CA HIS A 21 -1.66 -0.87 -8.57
C HIS A 21 -1.88 -2.37 -8.33
N ALA A 22 -2.59 -3.02 -9.24
CA ALA A 22 -2.95 -4.44 -9.10
C ALA A 22 -1.83 -5.39 -9.55
N THR A 23 -0.68 -4.86 -9.97
CA THR A 23 0.45 -5.68 -10.43
C THR A 23 1.60 -5.66 -9.43
N THR A 24 2.41 -6.72 -9.48
CA THR A 24 3.63 -6.81 -8.69
C THR A 24 4.63 -5.71 -9.07
N ASP A 25 4.74 -5.41 -10.37
CA ASP A 25 5.62 -4.34 -10.83
C ASP A 25 5.20 -2.98 -10.28
N GLY A 26 3.90 -2.70 -10.23
CA GLY A 26 3.37 -1.47 -9.64
C GLY A 26 3.66 -1.38 -8.15
N LEU A 27 3.51 -2.48 -7.44
CA LEU A 27 3.85 -2.55 -6.01
C LEU A 27 5.32 -2.17 -5.79
N GLU A 28 6.22 -2.76 -6.56
CA GLU A 28 7.65 -2.48 -6.45
C GLU A 28 7.97 -1.02 -6.80
N ALA A 29 7.34 -0.49 -7.84
CA ALA A 29 7.53 0.89 -8.26
C ALA A 29 7.09 1.90 -7.19
N LEU A 30 6.12 1.54 -6.36
CA LEU A 30 5.59 2.39 -5.30
C LEU A 30 6.24 2.15 -3.94
N THR A 31 7.09 1.14 -3.82
CA THR A 31 7.76 0.84 -2.55
C THR A 31 8.99 1.74 -2.39
N PRO A 32 9.01 2.60 -1.34
CA PRO A 32 10.09 3.57 -1.19
C PRO A 32 11.36 2.95 -0.61
N GLY A 33 12.17 2.34 -1.46
CA GLY A 33 13.44 1.71 -1.06
C GLY A 33 14.38 2.70 -0.35
N TRP A 34 14.34 3.98 -0.74
CA TRP A 34 15.15 5.03 -0.10
C TRP A 34 14.75 5.28 1.37
N MET A 35 13.53 4.86 1.77
CA MET A 35 13.09 4.89 3.17
C MET A 35 13.38 3.58 3.90
N GLY A 36 14.05 2.65 3.25
CA GLY A 36 14.38 1.35 3.84
C GLY A 36 13.31 0.28 3.70
N PHE A 37 12.33 0.47 2.81
CA PHE A 37 11.32 -0.54 2.53
C PHE A 37 11.70 -1.37 1.32
N ASP A 38 11.59 -2.69 1.43
CA ASP A 38 11.87 -3.62 0.35
C ASP A 38 10.80 -4.69 0.25
N VAL A 39 10.44 -5.06 -0.98
CA VAL A 39 9.63 -6.25 -1.27
C VAL A 39 10.60 -7.40 -1.47
N GLU A 40 10.57 -8.40 -0.60
CA GLU A 40 11.47 -9.54 -0.69
C GLU A 40 10.93 -10.63 -1.60
N SER A 41 9.64 -10.94 -1.52
CA SER A 41 9.01 -11.90 -2.41
C SER A 41 7.52 -11.66 -2.50
N VAL A 42 6.90 -12.15 -3.57
CA VAL A 42 5.45 -12.11 -3.78
C VAL A 42 5.01 -13.52 -4.18
N ARG A 43 3.93 -14.00 -3.57
CA ARG A 43 3.28 -15.27 -3.92
C ARG A 43 1.83 -15.02 -4.26
N GLY A 44 1.37 -15.71 -5.32
CA GLY A 44 -0.05 -15.72 -5.66
C GLY A 44 -0.87 -16.60 -4.70
N PRO A 45 -2.21 -16.57 -4.82
CA PRO A 45 -3.11 -17.33 -3.94
C PRO A 45 -2.87 -18.84 -4.00
N ASP A 46 -2.35 -19.35 -5.11
CA ASP A 46 -2.05 -20.77 -5.32
C ASP A 46 -0.58 -21.11 -5.01
N GLY A 47 0.15 -20.18 -4.41
CA GLY A 47 1.56 -20.36 -4.04
C GLY A 47 2.55 -20.13 -5.17
N GLU A 48 2.12 -19.66 -6.34
CA GLU A 48 3.01 -19.35 -7.46
C GLU A 48 3.95 -18.20 -7.11
N SER A 49 5.21 -18.31 -7.55
CA SER A 49 6.21 -17.27 -7.31
C SER A 49 6.08 -16.16 -8.35
N ASP A 50 6.22 -14.91 -7.89
CA ASP A 50 6.25 -13.71 -8.73
C ASP A 50 5.06 -13.61 -9.69
N PRO A 51 3.81 -13.65 -9.17
CA PRO A 51 2.64 -13.51 -10.02
C PRO A 51 2.61 -12.14 -10.68
N GLU A 52 2.04 -12.07 -11.86
CA GLU A 52 1.89 -10.80 -12.58
C GLU A 52 0.88 -9.89 -11.89
N GLU A 53 -0.23 -10.46 -11.41
CA GLU A 53 -1.28 -9.73 -10.72
C GLU A 53 -1.34 -10.04 -9.23
N LEU A 54 -1.72 -9.02 -8.45
CA LEU A 54 -1.99 -9.14 -7.03
C LEU A 54 -3.47 -9.45 -6.84
N LEU A 55 -3.78 -10.67 -6.43
CA LEU A 55 -5.14 -11.16 -6.25
C LEU A 55 -5.45 -11.37 -4.77
N GLU A 56 -6.73 -11.56 -4.46
CA GLU A 56 -7.13 -11.95 -3.11
C GLU A 56 -6.44 -13.26 -2.74
N GLY A 57 -5.80 -13.28 -1.58
CA GLY A 57 -4.97 -14.40 -1.13
C GLY A 57 -3.50 -14.27 -1.49
N SER A 58 -3.10 -13.30 -2.30
CA SER A 58 -1.67 -13.04 -2.57
C SER A 58 -0.98 -12.61 -1.29
N GLU A 59 0.28 -13.06 -1.14
CA GLU A 59 1.10 -12.77 0.03
C GLU A 59 2.40 -12.09 -0.40
N ILE A 60 2.74 -11.00 0.30
CA ILE A 60 3.90 -10.17 -0.01
C ILE A 60 4.80 -10.14 1.20
N GLU A 61 6.03 -10.67 1.06
CA GLU A 61 7.02 -10.56 2.13
C GLU A 61 7.70 -9.20 2.04
N MET A 62 7.56 -8.43 3.11
CA MET A 62 8.09 -7.08 3.20
C MET A 62 9.19 -7.02 4.25
N ARG A 63 10.15 -6.15 4.01
CA ARG A 63 11.22 -5.83 4.94
C ARG A 63 11.31 -4.32 5.09
N SER A 64 11.52 -3.86 6.31
CA SER A 64 11.79 -2.46 6.58
C SER A 64 13.04 -2.34 7.45
N LYS A 65 13.95 -1.49 7.02
CA LYS A 65 15.13 -1.11 7.79
C LYS A 65 15.25 0.41 7.71
N PRO A 66 14.44 1.13 8.50
CA PRO A 66 14.36 2.58 8.39
C PRO A 66 15.73 3.25 8.50
N PHE A 67 16.05 4.09 7.52
CA PHE A 67 17.32 4.85 7.42
C PHE A 67 18.58 3.97 7.41
N GLY A 68 18.43 2.65 7.21
CA GLY A 68 19.58 1.72 7.18
C GLY A 68 20.26 1.48 8.52
N VAL A 69 19.80 2.12 9.60
CA VAL A 69 20.43 2.05 10.93
C VAL A 69 19.50 1.52 12.01
N PHE A 70 18.19 1.56 11.79
CA PHE A 70 17.22 1.00 12.74
C PHE A 70 17.08 -0.51 12.54
N PRO A 71 16.60 -1.24 13.56
CA PRO A 71 16.44 -2.69 13.46
C PRO A 71 15.53 -3.10 12.29
N ASP A 72 15.90 -4.23 11.65
CA ASP A 72 15.08 -4.84 10.63
C ASP A 72 13.72 -5.23 11.20
N SER A 73 12.67 -4.98 10.44
CA SER A 73 11.35 -5.51 10.68
C SER A 73 10.89 -6.24 9.42
N ARG A 74 10.38 -7.45 9.60
CA ARG A 74 9.83 -8.25 8.50
C ARG A 74 8.39 -8.59 8.79
N TRP A 75 7.56 -8.53 7.76
CA TRP A 75 6.16 -8.89 7.90
C TRP A 75 5.64 -9.45 6.59
N LEU A 76 4.47 -10.08 6.68
CA LEU A 76 3.74 -10.57 5.55
C LEU A 76 2.53 -9.67 5.33
N SER A 77 2.39 -9.13 4.14
CA SER A 77 1.17 -8.43 3.72
C SER A 77 0.33 -9.41 2.93
N ARG A 78 -0.92 -9.61 3.34
CA ARG A 78 -1.85 -10.52 2.67
C ARG A 78 -3.01 -9.73 2.14
N ILE A 79 -3.35 -9.94 0.87
CA ILE A 79 -4.53 -9.33 0.26
C ILE A 79 -5.75 -10.12 0.71
N THR A 80 -6.61 -9.47 1.50
CA THR A 80 -7.77 -10.10 2.12
C THR A 80 -9.08 -9.84 1.36
N ASP A 81 -9.11 -8.80 0.53
CA ASP A 81 -10.30 -8.45 -0.24
C ASP A 81 -9.87 -7.72 -1.51
N ARG A 82 -10.60 -7.94 -2.58
CA ARG A 82 -10.35 -7.29 -3.88
C ARG A 82 -11.67 -7.16 -4.62
N ARG A 83 -11.95 -5.96 -5.10
CA ARG A 83 -13.17 -5.69 -5.87
C ARG A 83 -12.84 -4.87 -7.10
N GLU A 84 -13.43 -5.24 -8.22
CA GLU A 84 -13.27 -4.55 -9.49
C GLU A 84 -14.64 -4.36 -10.12
N ASP A 85 -15.22 -3.17 -9.93
CA ASP A 85 -16.53 -2.81 -10.46
C ASP A 85 -16.39 -1.65 -11.44
N ALA A 86 -17.42 -1.40 -12.22
CA ALA A 86 -17.45 -0.23 -13.10
C ALA A 86 -17.43 1.04 -12.25
N GLY A 87 -16.40 1.86 -12.41
CA GLY A 87 -16.26 3.13 -11.68
C GLY A 87 -15.70 3.04 -10.28
N TYR A 88 -15.47 1.82 -9.74
CA TYR A 88 -14.91 1.66 -8.40
C TYR A 88 -14.12 0.36 -8.29
N CYS A 89 -12.88 0.46 -7.86
CA CYS A 89 -12.04 -0.69 -7.56
C CYS A 89 -11.44 -0.53 -6.18
N MET A 90 -11.13 -1.64 -5.53
CA MET A 90 -10.46 -1.62 -4.22
C MET A 90 -9.69 -2.91 -3.98
N PHE A 91 -8.69 -2.83 -3.15
CA PHE A 91 -8.13 -4.00 -2.49
C PHE A 91 -7.73 -3.64 -1.07
N ARG A 92 -7.71 -4.66 -0.22
CA ARG A 92 -7.37 -4.52 1.18
C ARG A 92 -6.30 -5.54 1.53
N ASP A 93 -5.34 -5.11 2.31
CA ASP A 93 -4.33 -6.01 2.86
C ASP A 93 -4.20 -5.83 4.35
N ASP A 94 -3.80 -6.90 5.03
CA ASP A 94 -3.45 -6.89 6.44
C ASP A 94 -1.97 -7.24 6.61
N MET A 95 -1.42 -6.86 7.75
CA MET A 95 -0.03 -7.14 8.10
C MET A 95 0.01 -8.26 9.12
N LEU A 96 0.75 -9.32 8.80
CA LEU A 96 1.01 -10.44 9.70
C LEU A 96 2.45 -10.35 10.19
N GLY A 97 2.61 -10.22 11.49
CA GLY A 97 3.91 -9.87 12.06
C GLY A 97 4.17 -8.37 11.93
N GLY A 98 5.41 -7.97 12.07
CA GLY A 98 5.79 -6.57 11.90
C GLY A 98 5.54 -5.70 13.13
N PRO A 99 5.70 -4.38 12.99
CA PRO A 99 5.78 -3.47 14.13
C PRO A 99 4.43 -3.04 14.71
N PHE A 100 3.31 -3.46 14.12
CA PHE A 100 1.98 -3.06 14.57
C PHE A 100 1.21 -4.25 15.12
N ALA A 101 0.41 -4.01 16.16
CA ALA A 101 -0.51 -5.02 16.69
C ALA A 101 -1.68 -5.24 15.72
N LEU A 102 -2.07 -4.19 15.00
CA LEU A 102 -3.08 -4.24 13.94
C LEU A 102 -2.65 -3.34 12.80
N TRP A 103 -2.81 -3.81 11.58
CA TRP A 103 -2.61 -3.02 10.37
C TRP A 103 -3.54 -3.52 9.29
N ILE A 104 -4.49 -2.69 8.88
CA ILE A 104 -5.41 -2.97 7.79
C ILE A 104 -5.35 -1.80 6.83
N HIS A 105 -4.87 -2.05 5.61
CA HIS A 105 -4.71 -1.02 4.59
C HIS A 105 -5.72 -1.26 3.48
N THR A 106 -6.58 -0.26 3.24
CA THR A 106 -7.55 -0.28 2.16
C THR A 106 -7.15 0.72 1.10
N HIS A 107 -7.04 0.25 -0.14
CA HIS A 107 -6.77 1.07 -1.31
C HIS A 107 -8.05 1.18 -2.11
N GLU A 108 -8.56 2.39 -2.29
CA GLU A 108 -9.79 2.63 -3.05
C GLU A 108 -9.51 3.51 -4.26
N PHE A 109 -10.18 3.19 -5.35
CA PHE A 109 -9.99 3.86 -6.63
C PHE A 109 -11.37 4.22 -7.18
N TYR A 110 -11.65 5.51 -7.27
CA TYR A 110 -12.93 6.02 -7.78
C TYR A 110 -12.70 6.65 -9.14
N GLY A 111 -13.38 6.14 -10.17
CA GLY A 111 -13.34 6.71 -11.51
C GLY A 111 -14.15 8.00 -11.57
N ASP A 112 -13.63 9.01 -12.26
CA ASP A 112 -14.28 10.29 -12.48
C ASP A 112 -13.90 10.77 -13.88
N GLY A 113 -14.59 10.25 -14.90
CA GLY A 113 -14.27 10.53 -16.29
C GLY A 113 -12.88 10.03 -16.65
N ASP A 114 -12.01 10.92 -17.09
CA ASP A 114 -10.63 10.61 -17.45
C ASP A 114 -9.68 10.66 -16.24
N GLU A 115 -10.22 10.86 -15.06
CA GLU A 115 -9.42 10.96 -13.82
C GLU A 115 -9.82 9.90 -12.80
N THR A 116 -9.01 9.72 -11.80
CA THR A 116 -9.23 8.76 -10.73
C THR A 116 -8.94 9.43 -9.38
N VAL A 117 -9.81 9.20 -8.41
CA VAL A 117 -9.55 9.58 -7.03
C VAL A 117 -9.01 8.35 -6.30
N LEU A 118 -7.76 8.45 -5.86
CA LEU A 118 -7.07 7.41 -5.10
C LEU A 118 -7.17 7.73 -3.61
N VAL A 119 -7.65 6.77 -2.82
CA VAL A 119 -7.76 6.91 -1.38
C VAL A 119 -7.04 5.75 -0.70
N ASP A 120 -6.05 6.06 0.12
CA ASP A 120 -5.43 5.10 1.01
C ASP A 120 -5.93 5.33 2.43
N SER A 121 -6.38 4.27 3.08
CA SER A 121 -6.84 4.29 4.46
C SER A 121 -6.16 3.18 5.24
N VAL A 122 -5.56 3.52 6.37
CA VAL A 122 -4.88 2.55 7.24
C VAL A 122 -5.52 2.58 8.61
N GLU A 123 -6.05 1.45 9.04
CA GLU A 123 -6.45 1.24 10.42
C GLU A 123 -5.30 0.54 11.14
N TYR A 124 -4.85 1.10 12.24
CA TYR A 124 -3.67 0.56 12.92
C TYR A 124 -3.77 0.63 14.43
N GLU A 125 -3.05 -0.28 15.09
CA GLU A 125 -2.83 -0.26 16.53
C GLU A 125 -1.35 -0.48 16.79
N LEU A 126 -0.82 0.30 17.75
CA LEU A 126 0.55 0.13 18.20
C LEU A 126 0.62 -1.05 19.17
N PRO A 127 1.78 -1.76 19.23
CA PRO A 127 1.93 -2.85 20.19
C PRO A 127 1.96 -2.33 21.63
N ALA A 128 1.52 -3.18 22.56
CA ALA A 128 1.64 -2.87 23.97
C ALA A 128 3.14 -2.71 24.37
N PRO A 129 3.50 -1.78 25.27
CA PRO A 129 2.64 -0.97 26.15
C PRO A 129 2.14 0.34 25.52
N LEU A 130 2.44 0.60 24.27
CA LEU A 130 2.08 1.84 23.58
C LEU A 130 0.60 1.89 23.17
N GLY A 131 -0.10 0.76 23.32
CA GLY A 131 -1.48 0.61 22.88
C GLY A 131 -2.43 1.65 23.46
N GLY A 132 -3.35 2.13 22.62
CA GLY A 132 -4.38 3.07 22.99
C GLY A 132 -3.99 4.54 22.91
N ARG A 133 -2.74 4.86 22.59
CA ARG A 133 -2.31 6.24 22.38
C ARG A 133 -1.96 6.46 20.90
N VAL A 134 -2.43 7.57 20.37
CA VAL A 134 -2.00 8.01 19.04
C VAL A 134 -0.55 8.44 19.17
N ASP A 135 0.35 7.70 18.53
CA ASP A 135 1.75 8.08 18.48
C ASP A 135 1.96 9.04 17.31
N PRO A 136 2.27 10.31 17.56
CA PRO A 136 2.59 11.25 16.50
C PRO A 136 3.71 10.74 15.58
N ALA A 137 4.62 9.92 16.11
CA ALA A 137 5.70 9.35 15.32
C ALA A 137 5.20 8.39 14.23
N ALA A 138 4.10 7.65 14.49
CA ALA A 138 3.51 6.79 13.47
C ALA A 138 2.96 7.61 12.31
N VAL A 139 2.26 8.71 12.61
CA VAL A 139 1.73 9.62 11.59
C VAL A 139 2.87 10.28 10.82
N VAL A 140 3.93 10.68 11.50
CA VAL A 140 5.13 11.25 10.87
C VAL A 140 5.77 10.25 9.89
N GLY A 141 5.75 8.97 10.22
CA GLY A 141 6.26 7.93 9.34
C GLY A 141 5.35 7.65 8.14
N PHE A 142 4.03 7.67 8.35
CA PHE A 142 3.06 7.37 7.28
C PHE A 142 2.98 8.50 6.24
N GLU A 143 2.96 9.74 6.69
CA GLU A 143 2.77 10.88 5.79
C GLU A 143 3.82 10.93 4.68
N PRO A 144 5.13 10.85 4.95
CA PRO A 144 6.13 10.82 3.88
C PRO A 144 5.98 9.62 2.94
N MET A 145 5.66 8.44 3.47
CA MET A 145 5.50 7.23 2.67
C MET A 145 4.33 7.34 1.71
N PHE A 146 3.15 7.70 2.21
CA PHE A 146 1.96 7.81 1.36
C PHE A 146 2.04 9.01 0.41
N ARG A 147 2.65 10.10 0.84
CA ARG A 147 2.92 11.24 -0.04
C ARG A 147 3.82 10.83 -1.21
N TYR A 148 4.85 10.05 -0.93
CA TYR A 148 5.74 9.50 -1.97
C TYR A 148 4.96 8.61 -2.93
N ARG A 149 4.17 7.67 -2.41
CA ARG A 149 3.39 6.75 -3.24
C ARG A 149 2.42 7.49 -4.15
N HIS A 150 1.68 8.45 -3.62
CA HIS A 150 0.72 9.24 -4.40
C HIS A 150 1.42 10.11 -5.44
N ARG A 151 2.51 10.76 -5.07
CA ARG A 151 3.31 11.55 -6.01
C ARG A 151 3.88 10.68 -7.12
N ARG A 152 4.42 9.52 -6.76
CA ARG A 152 5.01 8.59 -7.71
C ARG A 152 3.95 8.05 -8.68
N THR A 153 2.76 7.76 -8.18
CA THR A 153 1.63 7.37 -9.02
C THR A 153 1.31 8.45 -10.06
N LYS A 154 1.27 9.71 -9.64
CA LYS A 154 1.05 10.83 -10.54
C LYS A 154 2.16 10.93 -11.60
N GLU A 155 3.40 10.85 -11.19
CA GLU A 155 4.55 10.94 -12.09
C GLU A 155 4.52 9.85 -13.16
N LEU A 156 4.14 8.64 -12.79
CA LEU A 156 4.15 7.49 -13.69
C LEU A 156 2.92 7.42 -14.60
N LEU A 157 1.76 7.88 -14.13
CA LEU A 157 0.49 7.66 -14.81
C LEU A 157 -0.13 8.90 -15.46
N GLU A 158 0.26 10.11 -15.04
CA GLU A 158 -0.30 11.33 -15.64
C GLU A 158 0.29 11.63 -17.01
N GLY A 159 1.20 10.82 -17.46
CA GLY A 159 1.74 10.89 -18.79
C GLY A 159 2.69 12.05 -19.02
N ASP A 160 3.29 12.04 -20.20
CA ASP A 160 4.16 13.12 -20.67
C ASP A 160 3.30 14.17 -21.34
N HIS A 161 3.18 15.28 -20.70
CA HIS A 161 2.41 16.39 -21.23
C HIS A 161 3.33 17.53 -21.58
#